data_972538765fe8438fe82b8d72d1aa75dd
#
_entry.id   972538765fe8438fe82b8d72d1aa75dd
#
_cell.length_a   1.000
_cell.length_b   1.000
_cell.length_c   1.000
_cell.angle_alpha   90.00
_cell.angle_beta   90.00
_cell.angle_gamma   90.00
#
_symmetry.space_group_name_H-M   'P 1'
#
loop_
_entity.id
_entity.type
_entity.pdbx_description
1 polymer ?
#
loop_
_entity_poly.entity_id
_entity_poly.type
_entity_poly.pdbx_seq_one_letter_code
_entity_poly.pdbx_strand_id
1 'polypeptide(L)'
;KKYYLKKELEVIFTKEPGGTELGKDIRGILLNPESSISSEAELLLLMADRIEHVTTKINPNLKKNKIIFCDRYIDSTIAYQGKGRNLSEDKIKELIDILNLPIPDLTILLDLPVEDGLLRANKRNELDRFEKEDINFHKSIRKSYLELQKKDPKRIFLFDSSISENKLFENVLNLIEKKIHESH
;
A
#
# COMPACT_ATOMS: atom_id res chain seq x y z
N LYS A 1 6.87 -14.25 6.01
CA LYS A 1 8.19 -14.67 5.51
C LYS A 1 8.51 -16.12 5.91
N LYS A 2 8.55 -16.45 7.20
CA LYS A 2 8.88 -17.83 7.70
C LYS A 2 8.02 -18.93 7.08
N TYR A 3 6.74 -18.67 6.82
CA TYR A 3 5.81 -19.64 6.23
C TYR A 3 6.21 -20.02 4.79
N TYR A 4 6.45 -19.01 3.92
CA TYR A 4 6.79 -19.26 2.52
C TYR A 4 8.18 -19.85 2.31
N LEU A 5 9.14 -19.55 3.21
CA LEU A 5 10.46 -20.21 3.20
C LEU A 5 10.37 -21.74 3.37
N LYS A 6 9.33 -22.23 4.06
CA LYS A 6 9.08 -23.68 4.21
C LYS A 6 8.47 -24.33 2.95
N LYS A 7 7.92 -23.53 2.01
CA LYS A 7 7.26 -24.01 0.78
C LYS A 7 8.13 -23.89 -0.48
N GLU A 8 9.42 -23.56 -0.32
CA GLU A 8 10.37 -23.35 -1.44
C GLU A 8 9.93 -22.28 -2.46
N LEU A 9 8.98 -21.41 -2.07
CA LEU A 9 8.54 -20.30 -2.91
C LEU A 9 9.51 -19.12 -2.79
N GLU A 10 9.97 -18.63 -3.94
CA GLU A 10 10.78 -17.41 -3.97
C GLU A 10 9.93 -16.16 -3.77
N VAL A 11 9.99 -15.60 -2.57
CA VAL A 11 9.15 -14.49 -2.13
C VAL A 11 9.98 -13.26 -1.79
N ILE A 12 9.59 -12.13 -2.33
CA ILE A 12 10.16 -10.82 -2.04
C ILE A 12 9.18 -10.02 -1.17
N PHE A 13 9.69 -9.48 -0.06
CA PHE A 13 8.95 -8.53 0.78
C PHE A 13 9.52 -7.14 0.59
N THR A 14 8.65 -6.18 0.31
CA THR A 14 9.02 -4.79 0.08
C THR A 14 7.91 -3.86 0.56
N LYS A 15 8.12 -2.55 0.42
CA LYS A 15 7.13 -1.52 0.85
C LYS A 15 7.30 -0.24 0.03
N GLU A 16 6.28 0.58 -0.01
CA GLU A 16 6.30 1.94 -0.53
C GLU A 16 5.73 2.96 0.48
N PRO A 17 6.34 4.17 0.56
CA PRO A 17 7.64 4.51 0.01
C PRO A 17 8.79 3.84 0.76
N GLY A 18 9.96 3.73 0.11
CA GLY A 18 11.20 3.28 0.74
C GLY A 18 11.63 1.86 0.39
N GLY A 19 11.22 1.34 -0.75
CA GLY A 19 11.62 0.01 -1.25
C GLY A 19 13.04 -0.07 -1.82
N THR A 20 13.67 1.07 -2.12
CA THR A 20 15.01 1.24 -2.70
C THR A 20 15.84 2.22 -1.88
N GLU A 21 17.14 2.41 -2.20
CA GLU A 21 17.96 3.42 -1.51
C GLU A 21 17.40 4.82 -1.76
N LEU A 22 17.15 5.21 -3.02
CA LEU A 22 16.49 6.48 -3.34
C LEU A 22 15.13 6.60 -2.62
N GLY A 23 14.38 5.51 -2.60
CA GLY A 23 13.10 5.46 -1.92
C GLY A 23 13.18 5.72 -0.41
N LYS A 24 14.28 5.32 0.24
CA LYS A 24 14.49 5.62 1.67
C LYS A 24 14.64 7.12 1.90
N ASP A 25 15.36 7.83 1.03
CA ASP A 25 15.54 9.28 1.12
C ASP A 25 14.20 10.00 0.90
N ILE A 26 13.46 9.59 -0.15
CA ILE A 26 12.12 10.12 -0.43
C ILE A 26 11.17 9.85 0.76
N ARG A 27 11.21 8.65 1.35
CA ARG A 27 10.43 8.32 2.54
C ARG A 27 10.76 9.24 3.72
N GLY A 28 12.05 9.54 3.91
CA GLY A 28 12.49 10.48 4.95
C GLY A 28 11.84 11.84 4.80
N ILE A 29 11.78 12.37 3.58
CA ILE A 29 11.11 13.63 3.26
C ILE A 29 9.60 13.54 3.50
N LEU A 30 8.96 12.49 2.97
CA LEU A 30 7.50 12.34 2.99
C LEU A 30 6.92 12.13 4.39
N LEU A 31 7.63 11.40 5.26
CA LEU A 31 7.15 11.05 6.59
C LEU A 31 7.59 12.03 7.69
N ASN A 32 8.55 12.92 7.41
CA ASN A 32 9.02 13.89 8.38
C ASN A 32 7.88 14.82 8.80
N PRO A 33 7.49 14.84 10.10
CA PRO A 33 6.41 15.69 10.60
C PRO A 33 6.62 17.20 10.40
N GLU A 34 7.88 17.63 10.26
CA GLU A 34 8.26 19.03 10.06
C GLU A 34 8.26 19.43 8.56
N SER A 35 8.08 18.47 7.63
CA SER A 35 8.06 18.77 6.22
C SER A 35 6.75 19.43 5.79
N SER A 36 6.85 20.61 5.19
CA SER A 36 5.75 21.28 4.51
C SER A 36 5.85 20.98 3.00
N ILE A 37 4.97 20.15 2.50
CA ILE A 37 5.00 19.67 1.11
C ILE A 37 3.62 19.90 0.49
N SER A 38 3.55 20.51 -0.72
CA SER A 38 2.28 20.64 -1.45
C SER A 38 1.76 19.24 -1.85
N SER A 39 0.46 19.13 -2.03
CA SER A 39 -0.17 17.85 -2.40
C SER A 39 0.37 17.29 -3.72
N GLU A 40 0.65 18.15 -4.68
CA GLU A 40 1.22 17.79 -5.98
C GLU A 40 2.67 17.30 -5.84
N ALA A 41 3.49 18.00 -5.04
CA ALA A 41 4.87 17.58 -4.77
C ALA A 41 4.90 16.24 -4.00
N GLU A 42 4.00 16.03 -3.04
CA GLU A 42 3.82 14.76 -2.34
C GLU A 42 3.50 13.63 -3.32
N LEU A 43 2.56 13.84 -4.25
CA LEU A 43 2.21 12.88 -5.30
C LEU A 43 3.42 12.57 -6.20
N LEU A 44 4.13 13.57 -6.68
CA LEU A 44 5.28 13.38 -7.56
C LEU A 44 6.44 12.66 -6.87
N LEU A 45 6.70 12.93 -5.60
CA LEU A 45 7.70 12.20 -4.82
C LEU A 45 7.32 10.72 -4.66
N LEU A 46 6.03 10.42 -4.40
CA LEU A 46 5.54 9.05 -4.34
C LEU A 46 5.65 8.34 -5.70
N MET A 47 5.41 9.04 -6.81
CA MET A 47 5.58 8.46 -8.15
C MET A 47 7.06 8.23 -8.47
N ALA A 48 7.97 9.13 -8.06
CA ALA A 48 9.41 8.94 -8.23
C ALA A 48 9.92 7.73 -7.43
N ASP A 49 9.51 7.57 -6.15
CA ASP A 49 9.80 6.37 -5.36
C ASP A 49 9.32 5.10 -6.07
N ARG A 50 8.07 5.14 -6.55
CA ARG A 50 7.43 3.98 -7.17
C ARG A 50 8.07 3.54 -8.47
N ILE A 51 8.33 4.48 -9.39
CA ILE A 51 8.95 4.11 -10.67
C ILE A 51 10.37 3.55 -10.48
N GLU A 52 11.14 4.10 -9.55
CA GLU A 52 12.45 3.54 -9.18
C GLU A 52 12.30 2.13 -8.59
N HIS A 53 11.35 1.93 -7.68
CA HIS A 53 11.07 0.64 -7.07
C HIS A 53 10.60 -0.41 -8.09
N VAL A 54 9.70 -0.02 -9.00
CA VAL A 54 9.21 -0.90 -10.07
C VAL A 54 10.35 -1.29 -11.00
N THR A 55 11.17 -0.33 -11.42
CA THR A 55 12.25 -0.54 -12.38
C THR A 55 13.37 -1.42 -11.80
N THR A 56 13.79 -1.14 -10.56
CA THR A 56 14.99 -1.77 -9.99
C THR A 56 14.70 -3.03 -9.18
N LYS A 57 13.46 -3.20 -8.69
CA LYS A 57 13.14 -4.31 -7.79
C LYS A 57 11.92 -5.13 -8.22
N ILE A 58 10.77 -4.49 -8.50
CA ILE A 58 9.55 -5.24 -8.79
C ILE A 58 9.68 -5.99 -10.11
N ASN A 59 9.85 -5.27 -11.24
CA ASN A 59 9.91 -5.88 -12.57
C ASN A 59 11.02 -6.93 -12.73
N PRO A 60 12.27 -6.73 -12.23
CA PRO A 60 13.28 -7.76 -12.31
C PRO A 60 12.95 -9.06 -11.56
N ASN A 61 12.18 -8.97 -10.47
CA ASN A 61 11.77 -10.14 -9.71
C ASN A 61 10.51 -10.81 -10.30
N LEU A 62 9.55 -10.04 -10.85
CA LEU A 62 8.41 -10.58 -11.60
C LEU A 62 8.88 -11.37 -12.84
N LYS A 63 9.87 -10.85 -13.57
CA LYS A 63 10.49 -11.58 -14.71
C LYS A 63 11.14 -12.91 -14.31
N LYS A 64 11.44 -13.10 -13.02
CA LYS A 64 11.97 -14.36 -12.46
C LYS A 64 10.86 -15.21 -11.81
N ASN A 65 9.60 -14.91 -12.09
CA ASN A 65 8.41 -15.58 -11.53
C ASN A 65 8.38 -15.60 -9.99
N LYS A 66 8.94 -14.56 -9.32
CA LYS A 66 8.89 -14.45 -7.88
C LYS A 66 7.59 -13.82 -7.41
N ILE A 67 7.11 -14.25 -6.26
CA ILE A 67 5.97 -13.63 -5.59
C ILE A 67 6.46 -12.38 -4.84
N ILE A 68 5.77 -11.26 -5.05
CA ILE A 68 6.12 -9.99 -4.41
C ILE A 68 5.00 -9.58 -3.46
N PHE A 69 5.33 -9.39 -2.19
CA PHE A 69 4.48 -8.74 -1.20
C PHE A 69 4.96 -7.31 -1.01
N CYS A 70 4.14 -6.35 -1.39
CA CYS A 70 4.42 -4.93 -1.22
C CYS A 70 3.47 -4.32 -0.19
N ASP A 71 4.01 -3.76 0.88
CA ASP A 71 3.22 -2.97 1.83
C ASP A 71 2.99 -1.57 1.24
N ARG A 72 1.74 -1.29 0.88
CA ARG A 72 1.25 -0.15 0.10
C ARG A 72 1.76 -0.14 -1.35
N TYR A 73 0.92 0.36 -2.25
CA TYR A 73 1.22 0.53 -3.67
C TYR A 73 0.23 1.53 -4.30
N ILE A 74 -0.14 1.38 -5.58
CA ILE A 74 -0.99 2.31 -6.33
C ILE A 74 -2.31 2.65 -5.65
N ASP A 75 -3.00 1.66 -5.05
CA ASP A 75 -4.28 1.88 -4.35
C ASP A 75 -4.13 2.88 -3.19
N SER A 76 -2.95 2.89 -2.53
CA SER A 76 -2.66 3.87 -1.48
C SER A 76 -2.56 5.30 -2.03
N THR A 77 -2.01 5.49 -3.23
CA THR A 77 -1.94 6.83 -3.83
C THR A 77 -3.33 7.36 -4.20
N ILE A 78 -4.20 6.50 -4.73
CA ILE A 78 -5.58 6.90 -5.02
C ILE A 78 -6.30 7.29 -3.72
N ALA A 79 -6.09 6.55 -2.64
CA ALA A 79 -6.74 6.83 -1.36
C ALA A 79 -6.18 8.10 -0.69
N TYR A 80 -4.85 8.20 -0.57
CA TYR A 80 -4.20 9.29 0.17
C TYR A 80 -4.15 10.58 -0.63
N GLN A 81 -3.61 10.56 -1.84
CA GLN A 81 -3.44 11.76 -2.65
C GLN A 81 -4.74 12.12 -3.39
N GLY A 82 -5.50 11.12 -3.85
CA GLY A 82 -6.81 11.36 -4.47
C GLY A 82 -7.81 11.93 -3.48
N LYS A 83 -8.32 11.11 -2.56
CA LYS A 83 -9.36 11.54 -1.62
C LYS A 83 -8.81 12.30 -0.41
N GLY A 84 -7.68 11.86 0.14
CA GLY A 84 -7.08 12.52 1.31
C GLY A 84 -6.62 13.94 1.00
N ARG A 85 -5.90 14.15 -0.10
CA ARG A 85 -5.39 15.46 -0.55
C ARG A 85 -6.29 16.17 -1.56
N ASN A 86 -7.43 15.57 -1.93
CA ASN A 86 -8.39 16.11 -2.91
C ASN A 86 -7.78 16.38 -4.30
N LEU A 87 -6.81 15.57 -4.71
CA LEU A 87 -6.29 15.59 -6.07
C LEU A 87 -7.19 14.78 -7.01
N SER A 88 -7.15 15.08 -8.30
CA SER A 88 -7.93 14.38 -9.32
C SER A 88 -7.50 12.89 -9.43
N GLU A 89 -8.43 11.97 -9.15
CA GLU A 89 -8.19 10.54 -9.32
C GLU A 89 -7.84 10.19 -10.78
N ASP A 90 -8.42 10.88 -11.75
CA ASP A 90 -8.16 10.61 -13.17
C ASP A 90 -6.73 11.00 -13.56
N LYS A 91 -6.21 12.12 -13.06
CA LYS A 91 -4.80 12.49 -13.24
C LYS A 91 -3.84 11.49 -12.57
N ILE A 92 -4.21 10.95 -11.40
CA ILE A 92 -3.41 9.91 -10.73
C ILE A 92 -3.38 8.64 -11.58
N LYS A 93 -4.52 8.21 -12.13
CA LYS A 93 -4.60 7.04 -13.02
C LYS A 93 -3.81 7.26 -14.30
N GLU A 94 -3.93 8.44 -14.90
CA GLU A 94 -3.15 8.82 -16.08
C GLU A 94 -1.64 8.72 -15.81
N LEU A 95 -1.15 9.18 -14.65
CA LEU A 95 0.26 9.01 -14.25
C LEU A 95 0.64 7.53 -14.10
N ILE A 96 -0.22 6.70 -13.51
CA ILE A 96 -0.01 5.25 -13.38
C ILE A 96 0.14 4.61 -14.76
N ASP A 97 -0.72 4.99 -15.70
CA ASP A 97 -0.73 4.47 -17.08
C ASP A 97 0.50 4.94 -17.87
N ILE A 98 0.84 6.25 -17.82
CA ILE A 98 2.03 6.82 -18.47
C ILE A 98 3.32 6.15 -17.98
N LEU A 99 3.42 5.86 -16.69
CA LEU A 99 4.57 5.20 -16.09
C LEU A 99 4.58 3.68 -16.28
N ASN A 100 3.55 3.11 -16.92
CA ASN A 100 3.39 1.67 -17.14
C ASN A 100 3.59 0.86 -15.84
N LEU A 101 2.99 1.32 -14.75
CA LEU A 101 3.13 0.65 -13.46
C LEU A 101 2.33 -0.66 -13.46
N PRO A 102 2.90 -1.80 -13.04
CA PRO A 102 2.19 -3.06 -12.98
C PRO A 102 1.04 -2.99 -11.97
N ILE A 103 -0.11 -3.50 -12.37
CA ILE A 103 -1.27 -3.62 -11.47
C ILE A 103 -1.08 -4.86 -10.59
N PRO A 104 -1.29 -4.79 -9.27
CA PRO A 104 -1.23 -5.97 -8.41
C PRO A 104 -2.29 -7.02 -8.78
N ASP A 105 -1.92 -8.30 -8.77
CA ASP A 105 -2.87 -9.41 -8.96
C ASP A 105 -3.85 -9.53 -7.79
N LEU A 106 -3.42 -9.13 -6.59
CA LEU A 106 -4.17 -9.22 -5.37
C LEU A 106 -3.83 -8.04 -4.45
N THR A 107 -4.84 -7.35 -3.93
CA THR A 107 -4.71 -6.38 -2.84
C THR A 107 -5.47 -6.88 -1.61
N ILE A 108 -4.80 -6.93 -0.47
CA ILE A 108 -5.39 -7.23 0.83
C ILE A 108 -5.65 -5.91 1.55
N LEU A 109 -6.91 -5.60 1.73
CA LEU A 109 -7.35 -4.41 2.46
C LEU A 109 -7.74 -4.80 3.89
N LEU A 110 -6.96 -4.33 4.85
CA LEU A 110 -7.22 -4.51 6.27
C LEU A 110 -8.03 -3.32 6.78
N ASP A 111 -9.33 -3.51 6.99
CA ASP A 111 -10.22 -2.44 7.45
C ASP A 111 -10.31 -2.39 8.97
N LEU A 112 -10.30 -1.17 9.49
CA LEU A 112 -10.50 -0.88 10.91
C LEU A 112 -11.22 0.48 11.02
N PRO A 113 -12.12 0.68 12.01
CA PRO A 113 -12.60 2.02 12.34
C PRO A 113 -11.44 2.98 12.57
N VAL A 114 -11.58 4.21 12.04
CA VAL A 114 -10.48 5.20 12.04
C VAL A 114 -10.01 5.49 13.46
N GLU A 115 -10.95 5.61 14.38
CA GLU A 115 -10.72 5.89 15.79
C GLU A 115 -9.82 4.80 16.42
N ASP A 116 -10.09 3.54 16.14
CA ASP A 116 -9.31 2.40 16.64
C ASP A 116 -7.91 2.36 16.00
N GLY A 117 -7.82 2.69 14.70
CA GLY A 117 -6.57 2.80 13.98
C GLY A 117 -5.65 3.87 14.56
N LEU A 118 -6.19 5.06 14.83
CA LEU A 118 -5.46 6.17 15.46
C LEU A 118 -5.04 5.84 16.91
N LEU A 119 -5.89 5.15 17.67
CA LEU A 119 -5.53 4.67 19.01
C LEU A 119 -4.35 3.68 18.97
N ARG A 120 -4.30 2.79 17.96
CA ARG A 120 -3.15 1.88 17.77
C ARG A 120 -1.89 2.63 17.35
N ALA A 121 -2.00 3.63 16.46
CA ALA A 121 -0.88 4.45 16.04
C ALA A 121 -0.28 5.26 17.22
N ASN A 122 -1.12 5.90 18.03
CA ASN A 122 -0.70 6.67 19.19
C ASN A 122 0.04 5.85 20.28
N LYS A 123 -0.13 4.54 20.31
CA LYS A 123 0.64 3.66 21.20
C LYS A 123 2.09 3.44 20.74
N ARG A 124 2.42 3.84 19.53
CA ARG A 124 3.76 3.79 18.96
C ARG A 124 4.38 5.19 19.08
N ASN A 125 5.05 5.52 20.06
CA ASN A 125 5.61 6.78 20.56
C ASN A 125 5.87 7.96 19.58
N GLU A 126 5.91 7.75 18.24
CA GLU A 126 6.13 8.79 17.25
C GLU A 126 5.15 8.64 16.09
N LEU A 127 4.35 9.68 15.86
CA LEU A 127 3.45 9.77 14.72
C LEU A 127 4.17 10.41 13.54
N ASP A 128 4.05 9.81 12.36
CA ASP A 128 4.52 10.40 11.12
C ASP A 128 3.60 11.54 10.63
N ARG A 129 4.00 12.23 9.56
CA ARG A 129 3.28 13.38 9.01
C ARG A 129 1.83 13.03 8.60
N PHE A 130 1.60 11.83 8.08
CA PHE A 130 0.25 11.39 7.70
C PHE A 130 -0.59 11.00 8.91
N GLU A 131 0.02 10.39 9.92
CA GLU A 131 -0.67 9.99 11.15
C GLU A 131 -1.08 11.20 12.01
N LYS A 132 -0.40 12.36 11.83
CA LYS A 132 -0.74 13.64 12.47
C LYS A 132 -1.90 14.40 11.82
N GLU A 133 -2.37 13.97 10.64
CA GLU A 133 -3.50 14.59 9.96
C GLU A 133 -4.80 14.47 10.77
N ASP A 134 -5.77 15.32 10.47
CA ASP A 134 -7.06 15.31 11.15
C ASP A 134 -7.89 14.04 10.86
N ILE A 135 -8.87 13.78 11.70
CA ILE A 135 -9.71 12.58 11.60
C ILE A 135 -10.50 12.51 10.28
N ASN A 136 -10.85 13.65 9.66
CA ASN A 136 -11.60 13.65 8.40
C ASN A 136 -10.72 13.20 7.24
N PHE A 137 -9.42 13.53 7.27
CA PHE A 137 -8.43 13.01 6.34
C PHE A 137 -8.42 11.48 6.38
N HIS A 138 -8.30 10.88 7.56
CA HIS A 138 -8.31 9.43 7.73
C HIS A 138 -9.64 8.78 7.33
N LYS A 139 -10.78 9.42 7.64
CA LYS A 139 -12.11 8.96 7.22
C LYS A 139 -12.26 8.99 5.70
N SER A 140 -11.71 10.01 5.04
CA SER A 140 -11.72 10.12 3.57
C SER A 140 -10.89 9.02 2.93
N ILE A 141 -9.72 8.71 3.48
CA ILE A 141 -8.85 7.62 3.02
C ILE A 141 -9.56 6.27 3.17
N ARG A 142 -10.10 5.96 4.35
CA ARG A 142 -10.84 4.71 4.57
C ARG A 142 -11.99 4.57 3.60
N LYS A 143 -12.78 5.63 3.41
CA LYS A 143 -13.89 5.65 2.44
C LYS A 143 -13.38 5.34 1.03
N SER A 144 -12.27 5.94 0.60
CA SER A 144 -11.66 5.70 -0.70
C SER A 144 -11.27 4.23 -0.89
N TYR A 145 -10.60 3.62 0.08
CA TYR A 145 -10.26 2.20 0.02
C TYR A 145 -11.48 1.29 -0.10
N LEU A 146 -12.55 1.57 0.64
CA LEU A 146 -13.80 0.82 0.54
C LEU A 146 -14.48 1.02 -0.81
N GLU A 147 -14.40 2.22 -1.41
CA GLU A 147 -14.88 2.47 -2.76
C GLU A 147 -14.06 1.73 -3.81
N LEU A 148 -12.73 1.69 -3.69
CA LEU A 148 -11.85 0.91 -4.57
C LEU A 148 -12.17 -0.58 -4.50
N GLN A 149 -12.38 -1.12 -3.30
CA GLN A 149 -12.76 -2.51 -3.10
C GLN A 149 -14.10 -2.83 -3.79
N LYS A 150 -15.10 -1.96 -3.69
CA LYS A 150 -16.40 -2.14 -4.36
C LYS A 150 -16.28 -2.08 -5.89
N LYS A 151 -15.35 -1.26 -6.42
CA LYS A 151 -15.12 -1.14 -7.87
C LYS A 151 -14.37 -2.37 -8.43
N ASP A 152 -13.49 -2.96 -7.64
CA ASP A 152 -12.66 -4.10 -8.07
C ASP A 152 -12.63 -5.22 -7.00
N PRO A 153 -13.79 -5.88 -6.73
CA PRO A 153 -13.89 -6.90 -5.69
C PRO A 153 -13.18 -8.21 -6.05
N LYS A 154 -12.75 -8.39 -7.30
CA LYS A 154 -12.00 -9.57 -7.73
C LYS A 154 -10.52 -9.47 -7.41
N ARG A 155 -9.99 -8.25 -7.32
CA ARG A 155 -8.59 -7.94 -7.00
C ARG A 155 -8.40 -7.50 -5.55
N ILE A 156 -9.31 -6.69 -5.00
CA ILE A 156 -9.19 -6.11 -3.66
C ILE A 156 -10.10 -6.87 -2.69
N PHE A 157 -9.49 -7.55 -1.72
CA PHE A 157 -10.20 -8.35 -0.71
C PHE A 157 -10.14 -7.65 0.65
N LEU A 158 -11.32 -7.44 1.22
CA LEU A 158 -11.52 -6.75 2.50
C LEU A 158 -11.47 -7.76 3.66
N PHE A 159 -10.68 -7.45 4.67
CA PHE A 159 -10.61 -8.18 5.93
C PHE A 159 -10.85 -7.24 7.12
N ASP A 160 -11.67 -7.70 8.05
CA ASP A 160 -11.85 -7.03 9.33
C ASP A 160 -10.59 -7.21 10.20
N SER A 161 -9.89 -6.12 10.50
CA SER A 161 -8.70 -6.13 11.34
C SER A 161 -8.98 -5.83 12.82
N SER A 162 -10.24 -5.82 13.23
CA SER A 162 -10.63 -5.78 14.65
C SER A 162 -10.45 -7.13 15.35
N ILE A 163 -10.43 -8.23 14.61
CA ILE A 163 -10.22 -9.59 15.12
C ILE A 163 -8.76 -9.81 15.56
N SER A 164 -8.50 -10.94 16.24
CA SER A 164 -7.14 -11.27 16.68
C SER A 164 -6.16 -11.42 15.49
N GLU A 165 -4.91 -11.03 15.71
CA GLU A 165 -3.85 -11.09 14.70
C GLU A 165 -3.68 -12.50 14.10
N ASN A 166 -3.73 -13.54 14.94
CA ASN A 166 -3.61 -14.93 14.49
C ASN A 166 -4.75 -15.31 13.55
N LYS A 167 -5.99 -14.95 13.88
CA LYS A 167 -7.15 -15.25 13.04
C LYS A 167 -7.13 -14.49 11.73
N LEU A 168 -6.75 -13.21 11.80
CA LEU A 168 -6.58 -12.39 10.60
C LEU A 168 -5.49 -12.97 9.68
N PHE A 169 -4.36 -13.37 10.26
CA PHE A 169 -3.26 -14.00 9.53
C PHE A 169 -3.71 -15.28 8.82
N GLU A 170 -4.43 -16.18 9.52
CA GLU A 170 -4.97 -17.40 8.92
C GLU A 170 -5.91 -17.12 7.75
N ASN A 171 -6.85 -16.17 7.91
CA ASN A 171 -7.80 -15.80 6.87
C ASN A 171 -7.09 -15.25 5.62
N VAL A 172 -6.12 -14.35 5.81
CA VAL A 172 -5.32 -13.76 4.73
C VAL A 172 -4.47 -14.83 4.04
N LEU A 173 -3.83 -15.70 4.82
CA LEU A 173 -3.00 -16.78 4.30
C LEU A 173 -3.79 -17.74 3.41
N ASN A 174 -4.98 -18.16 3.85
CA ASN A 174 -5.86 -19.05 3.07
C ASN A 174 -6.25 -18.43 1.72
N LEU A 175 -6.53 -17.12 1.67
CA LEU A 175 -6.79 -16.42 0.41
C LEU A 175 -5.57 -16.44 -0.51
N ILE A 176 -4.39 -16.09 0.02
CA ILE A 176 -3.14 -16.03 -0.77
C ILE A 176 -2.81 -17.41 -1.34
N GLU A 177 -2.91 -18.47 -0.54
CA GLU A 177 -2.66 -19.84 -1.01
C GLU A 177 -3.62 -20.25 -2.12
N LYS A 178 -4.91 -19.96 -1.95
CA LYS A 178 -5.91 -20.20 -2.99
C LYS A 178 -5.53 -19.51 -4.30
N LYS A 179 -5.14 -18.21 -4.21
CA LYS A 179 -4.74 -17.42 -5.40
C LYS A 179 -3.47 -17.94 -6.08
N ILE A 180 -2.48 -18.36 -5.31
CA ILE A 180 -1.26 -18.98 -5.87
C ILE A 180 -1.59 -20.27 -6.60
N HIS A 181 -2.50 -21.11 -6.06
CA HIS A 181 -2.90 -22.37 -6.71
C HIS A 181 -3.78 -22.15 -7.96
N GLU A 182 -4.57 -21.08 -8.02
CA GLU A 182 -5.37 -20.73 -9.20
C GLU A 182 -4.49 -20.20 -10.36
N SER A 183 -3.26 -19.76 -10.08
CA SER A 183 -2.34 -19.15 -11.06
C SER A 183 -1.33 -20.17 -11.64
N HIS A 184 -1.34 -21.40 -11.16
CA HIS A 184 -0.51 -22.54 -11.58
C HIS A 184 -1.40 -23.69 -12.06
#